data_c17ec88f1c7583a278f7ddcbae29698b
#
_entry.id   c17ec88f1c7583a278f7ddcbae29698b
#
_cell.length_a   1.000
_cell.length_b   1.000
_cell.length_c   1.000
_cell.angle_alpha   90.00
_cell.angle_beta   90.00
_cell.angle_gamma   90.00
#
_symmetry.space_group_name_H-M   'P 1'
#
loop_
_entity.id
_entity.type
_entity.pdbx_description
1 polymer ?
#
loop_
_entity_poly.entity_id
_entity_poly.type
_entity_poly.pdbx_seq_one_letter_code
_entity_poly.pdbx_strand_id
1 'polypeptide(L)'
;MEDIRDSLQAYRYDLMKGPLWCVKLLSEPPSSPVVPEGVDTTKFRHVYTVFLGLHHGITDGNSNMRICGFLVQILEAVLGRKDIDDAEQFGVYVSDERTQRLLKEYVASLEADPELRRKVVDEIQSRYGKCSLIKSTFKGVGEKVPRTGVLEMNLDTDSTVAFIKRCRAEGVTVNSAFIAATSVSVVDLLVDGGLEQDTYDIRSDHVLNARRYWSGDTSQYLGCHLLPLLPVVAKTPRNITGKFWEFARSVHQELQKKFNEGGPLLEEAGRHFMSANTDFDPTFEYEFCVTNMGNVTSLMTEGGDNVQALHVIRTVAMNTVPCTWSILLHTFRSRLILALTYNTSNVNSEMAKKFCDGIFYRIKEAL
;
A
#
# COMPACT_ATOMS: atom_id res chain seq x y z
N MET A 1 -16.60 -7.35 14.52
CA MET A 1 -15.99 -6.57 13.42
C MET A 1 -14.85 -7.34 12.77
N GLU A 2 -13.94 -7.91 13.55
CA GLU A 2 -12.83 -8.74 13.04
C GLU A 2 -13.33 -9.94 12.25
N ASP A 3 -14.27 -10.72 12.76
CA ASP A 3 -14.84 -11.89 12.07
C ASP A 3 -15.41 -11.55 10.68
N ILE A 4 -16.04 -10.37 10.54
CA ILE A 4 -16.58 -9.92 9.24
C ILE A 4 -15.44 -9.56 8.29
N ARG A 5 -14.43 -8.85 8.78
CA ARG A 5 -13.25 -8.51 7.99
C ARG A 5 -12.52 -9.76 7.53
N ASP A 6 -12.30 -10.73 8.45
CA ASP A 6 -11.64 -11.99 8.15
C ASP A 6 -12.44 -12.80 7.11
N SER A 7 -13.78 -12.83 7.26
CA SER A 7 -14.64 -13.48 6.29
C SER A 7 -14.57 -12.84 4.89
N LEU A 8 -14.45 -11.51 4.82
CA LEU A 8 -14.32 -10.79 3.55
C LEU A 8 -12.95 -11.00 2.91
N GLN A 9 -11.88 -11.06 3.70
CA GLN A 9 -10.53 -11.34 3.21
C GLN A 9 -10.32 -12.78 2.78
N ALA A 10 -11.09 -13.71 3.36
CA ALA A 10 -11.12 -15.11 2.94
C ALA A 10 -12.09 -15.38 1.78
N TYR A 11 -12.94 -14.40 1.42
CA TYR A 11 -13.96 -14.57 0.40
C TYR A 11 -13.35 -14.79 -0.98
N ARG A 12 -13.82 -15.83 -1.66
CA ARG A 12 -13.41 -16.15 -3.03
C ARG A 12 -14.51 -15.74 -4.00
N TYR A 13 -14.21 -14.75 -4.82
CA TYR A 13 -15.12 -14.29 -5.86
C TYR A 13 -15.22 -15.32 -7.00
N ASP A 14 -16.43 -15.56 -7.47
CA ASP A 14 -16.65 -16.31 -8.73
C ASP A 14 -16.42 -15.35 -9.90
N LEU A 15 -15.27 -15.47 -10.55
CA LEU A 15 -14.87 -14.58 -11.64
C LEU A 15 -15.78 -14.70 -12.88
N MET A 16 -16.50 -15.82 -13.03
CA MET A 16 -17.36 -16.07 -14.18
C MET A 16 -18.78 -15.56 -13.96
N LYS A 17 -19.24 -15.54 -12.71
CA LYS A 17 -20.64 -15.20 -12.40
C LYS A 17 -20.78 -13.84 -11.70
N GLY A 18 -19.74 -13.39 -10.97
CA GLY A 18 -19.83 -12.20 -10.12
C GLY A 18 -20.87 -12.35 -8.99
N PRO A 19 -21.26 -11.26 -8.31
CA PRO A 19 -20.62 -9.97 -8.39
C PRO A 19 -19.18 -10.00 -7.85
N LEU A 20 -18.31 -9.15 -8.39
CA LEU A 20 -16.92 -9.02 -7.94
C LEU A 20 -16.75 -7.96 -6.84
N TRP A 21 -17.83 -7.64 -6.16
CA TRP A 21 -17.88 -6.70 -5.06
C TRP A 21 -18.97 -7.09 -4.05
N CYS A 22 -18.82 -6.62 -2.83
CA CYS A 22 -19.84 -6.72 -1.81
C CYS A 22 -19.76 -5.55 -0.82
N VAL A 23 -20.88 -5.20 -0.22
CA VAL A 23 -20.98 -4.18 0.83
C VAL A 23 -21.63 -4.80 2.05
N LYS A 24 -21.06 -4.52 3.23
CA LYS A 24 -21.69 -4.86 4.51
C LYS A 24 -21.73 -3.61 5.39
N LEU A 25 -22.90 -3.34 5.90
CA LEU A 25 -23.16 -2.24 6.83
C LEU A 25 -23.35 -2.80 8.23
N LEU A 26 -22.62 -2.27 9.19
CA LEU A 26 -22.79 -2.56 10.61
C LEU A 26 -23.39 -1.35 11.31
N SER A 27 -24.50 -1.59 12.04
CA SER A 27 -25.22 -0.57 12.79
C SER A 27 -24.62 -0.28 14.16
N GLU A 28 -23.69 -1.11 14.63
CA GLU A 28 -23.00 -0.88 15.90
C GLU A 28 -21.63 -0.29 15.64
N PRO A 29 -21.27 0.84 16.28
CA PRO A 29 -19.94 1.38 16.17
C PRO A 29 -18.94 0.44 16.83
N PRO A 30 -17.66 0.44 16.40
CA PRO A 30 -16.60 -0.10 17.23
C PRO A 30 -16.65 0.58 18.59
N SER A 31 -16.27 -0.14 19.63
CA SER A 31 -16.45 0.22 21.06
C SER A 31 -15.97 1.62 21.48
N SER A 32 -15.28 2.34 20.61
CA SER A 32 -14.97 3.77 20.75
C SER A 32 -14.54 4.32 19.39
N PRO A 33 -15.46 4.85 18.56
CA PRO A 33 -15.05 5.50 17.33
C PRO A 33 -14.17 6.72 17.67
N VAL A 34 -12.99 6.78 17.07
CA VAL A 34 -12.15 7.98 17.17
C VAL A 34 -12.84 9.05 16.33
N VAL A 35 -13.45 10.00 16.98
CA VAL A 35 -14.07 11.15 16.32
C VAL A 35 -12.98 12.17 16.00
N PRO A 36 -12.76 12.53 14.73
CA PRO A 36 -11.79 13.55 14.35
C PRO A 36 -12.17 14.92 14.95
N GLU A 37 -11.17 15.75 15.21
CA GLU A 37 -11.38 17.12 15.63
C GLU A 37 -12.24 17.88 14.59
N GLY A 38 -13.16 18.70 15.07
CA GLY A 38 -14.07 19.49 14.23
C GLY A 38 -15.35 18.76 13.78
N VAL A 39 -15.54 17.50 14.12
CA VAL A 39 -16.82 16.79 13.88
C VAL A 39 -17.77 17.01 15.05
N ASP A 40 -18.91 17.65 14.79
CA ASP A 40 -19.97 17.86 15.78
C ASP A 40 -20.76 16.57 16.05
N THR A 41 -20.41 15.89 17.13
CA THR A 41 -21.07 14.64 17.55
C THR A 41 -22.51 14.85 18.01
N THR A 42 -22.93 16.07 18.29
CA THR A 42 -24.33 16.35 18.65
C THR A 42 -25.24 16.35 17.42
N LYS A 43 -24.68 16.72 16.26
CA LYS A 43 -25.34 16.66 14.95
C LYS A 43 -25.37 15.25 14.40
N PHE A 44 -24.25 14.52 14.49
CA PHE A 44 -24.08 13.16 13.96
C PHE A 44 -24.21 12.11 15.07
N ARG A 45 -25.45 11.70 15.35
CA ARG A 45 -25.79 10.82 16.49
C ARG A 45 -25.55 9.34 16.23
N HIS A 46 -25.47 8.94 14.98
CA HIS A 46 -25.34 7.55 14.58
C HIS A 46 -24.00 7.29 13.91
N VAL A 47 -23.33 6.24 14.31
CA VAL A 47 -22.06 5.81 13.71
C VAL A 47 -22.25 4.43 13.11
N TYR A 48 -21.81 4.27 11.88
CA TYR A 48 -21.86 3.01 11.14
C TYR A 48 -20.49 2.65 10.64
N THR A 49 -20.23 1.34 10.50
CA THR A 49 -19.07 0.83 9.80
C THR A 49 -19.50 0.20 8.49
N VAL A 50 -18.92 0.66 7.38
CA VAL A 50 -19.15 0.10 6.06
C VAL A 50 -17.93 -0.70 5.66
N PHE A 51 -18.12 -1.98 5.32
CA PHE A 51 -17.11 -2.80 4.66
C PHE A 51 -17.43 -2.86 3.17
N LEU A 52 -16.46 -2.47 2.36
CA LEU A 52 -16.51 -2.60 0.92
C LEU A 52 -15.46 -3.63 0.49
N GLY A 53 -15.92 -4.82 0.09
CA GLY A 53 -15.09 -5.87 -0.48
C GLY A 53 -15.09 -5.76 -1.99
N LEU A 54 -13.90 -5.76 -2.61
CA LEU A 54 -13.71 -5.60 -4.05
C LEU A 54 -12.65 -6.57 -4.54
N HIS A 55 -12.94 -7.28 -5.62
CA HIS A 55 -11.93 -8.11 -6.27
C HIS A 55 -10.90 -7.23 -6.96
N HIS A 56 -9.61 -7.49 -6.70
CA HIS A 56 -8.52 -6.60 -7.18
C HIS A 56 -8.36 -6.58 -8.71
N GLY A 57 -8.95 -7.53 -9.44
CA GLY A 57 -8.95 -7.54 -10.90
C GLY A 57 -9.83 -6.45 -11.54
N ILE A 58 -10.79 -5.89 -10.79
CA ILE A 58 -11.68 -4.83 -11.32
C ILE A 58 -11.34 -3.44 -10.80
N THR A 59 -10.49 -3.31 -9.79
CA THR A 59 -10.25 -2.03 -9.12
C THR A 59 -8.89 -1.98 -8.44
N ASP A 60 -8.37 -0.80 -8.25
CA ASP A 60 -7.16 -0.49 -7.51
C ASP A 60 -7.43 0.45 -6.34
N GLY A 61 -6.38 0.78 -5.56
CA GLY A 61 -6.51 1.65 -4.41
C GLY A 61 -7.09 3.03 -4.74
N ASN A 62 -6.77 3.61 -5.91
CA ASN A 62 -7.32 4.89 -6.34
C ASN A 62 -8.82 4.79 -6.61
N SER A 63 -9.23 3.79 -7.38
CA SER A 63 -10.65 3.53 -7.68
C SER A 63 -11.43 3.19 -6.40
N ASN A 64 -10.85 2.41 -5.48
CA ASN A 64 -11.50 2.06 -4.22
C ASN A 64 -11.80 3.30 -3.37
N MET A 65 -10.84 4.23 -3.25
CA MET A 65 -11.05 5.47 -2.51
C MET A 65 -12.12 6.35 -3.14
N ARG A 66 -12.15 6.41 -4.49
CA ARG A 66 -13.20 7.14 -5.21
C ARG A 66 -14.58 6.53 -4.98
N ILE A 67 -14.69 5.21 -5.06
CA ILE A 67 -15.95 4.50 -4.82
C ILE A 67 -16.44 4.77 -3.39
N CYS A 68 -15.54 4.80 -2.40
CA CYS A 68 -15.88 5.22 -1.05
C CYS A 68 -16.37 6.69 -1.02
N GLY A 69 -15.72 7.58 -1.77
CA GLY A 69 -16.13 8.98 -1.90
C GLY A 69 -17.52 9.12 -2.54
N PHE A 70 -17.79 8.37 -3.61
CA PHE A 70 -19.11 8.34 -4.25
C PHE A 70 -20.20 7.85 -3.30
N LEU A 71 -19.90 6.81 -2.51
CA LEU A 71 -20.84 6.31 -1.49
C LEU A 71 -21.18 7.43 -0.49
N VAL A 72 -20.20 8.19 0.00
CA VAL A 72 -20.44 9.30 0.92
C VAL A 72 -21.28 10.39 0.25
N GLN A 73 -21.01 10.74 -1.02
CA GLN A 73 -21.78 11.73 -1.77
C GLN A 73 -23.24 11.31 -1.98
N ILE A 74 -23.46 10.06 -2.36
CA ILE A 74 -24.81 9.50 -2.54
C ILE A 74 -25.56 9.52 -1.21
N LEU A 75 -24.95 9.05 -0.12
CA LEU A 75 -25.57 9.08 1.19
C LEU A 75 -25.90 10.51 1.66
N GLU A 76 -25.02 11.48 1.39
CA GLU A 76 -25.26 12.88 1.67
C GLU A 76 -26.49 13.40 0.91
N ALA A 77 -26.64 13.06 -0.36
CA ALA A 77 -27.78 13.45 -1.18
C ALA A 77 -29.09 12.80 -0.68
N VAL A 78 -29.06 11.48 -0.45
CA VAL A 78 -30.24 10.73 0.03
C VAL A 78 -30.74 11.23 1.36
N LEU A 79 -29.86 11.40 2.34
CA LEU A 79 -30.22 11.89 3.67
C LEU A 79 -30.60 13.37 3.65
N GLY A 80 -30.03 14.15 2.71
CA GLY A 80 -30.42 15.52 2.43
C GLY A 80 -31.74 15.65 1.65
N ARG A 81 -32.40 14.51 1.34
CA ARG A 81 -33.65 14.45 0.57
C ARG A 81 -33.56 15.13 -0.81
N LYS A 82 -32.40 15.06 -1.43
CA LYS A 82 -32.20 15.47 -2.82
C LYS A 82 -32.64 14.33 -3.73
N ASP A 83 -33.20 14.70 -4.88
CA ASP A 83 -33.50 13.73 -5.92
C ASP A 83 -32.20 13.07 -6.40
N ILE A 84 -32.25 11.75 -6.62
CA ILE A 84 -31.15 11.01 -7.18
C ILE A 84 -31.29 11.06 -8.70
N ASP A 85 -30.26 11.55 -9.38
CA ASP A 85 -30.17 11.45 -10.84
C ASP A 85 -29.53 10.11 -11.20
N ASP A 86 -30.33 9.14 -11.60
CA ASP A 86 -29.87 7.82 -12.02
C ASP A 86 -28.98 7.85 -13.30
N ALA A 87 -28.97 8.97 -14.03
CA ALA A 87 -28.13 9.19 -15.19
C ALA A 87 -26.76 9.82 -14.82
N GLU A 88 -26.57 10.29 -13.59
CA GLU A 88 -25.32 10.88 -13.14
C GLU A 88 -24.18 9.86 -13.14
N GLN A 89 -23.07 10.20 -13.79
CA GLN A 89 -21.88 9.35 -13.84
C GLN A 89 -20.79 9.89 -12.94
N PHE A 90 -20.52 9.19 -11.84
CA PHE A 90 -19.46 9.54 -10.90
C PHE A 90 -18.05 9.21 -11.39
N GLY A 91 -17.91 8.43 -12.47
CA GLY A 91 -16.63 8.08 -13.07
C GLY A 91 -16.80 7.18 -14.29
N VAL A 92 -15.71 6.99 -15.01
CA VAL A 92 -15.67 6.18 -16.23
C VAL A 92 -14.78 4.97 -15.99
N TYR A 93 -15.35 3.77 -16.11
CA TYR A 93 -14.57 2.55 -16.07
C TYR A 93 -13.82 2.39 -17.39
N VAL A 94 -12.50 2.29 -17.32
CA VAL A 94 -11.64 2.14 -18.51
C VAL A 94 -10.83 0.84 -18.42
N SER A 95 -10.52 0.28 -19.60
CA SER A 95 -9.65 -0.88 -19.70
C SER A 95 -8.18 -0.51 -19.47
N ASP A 96 -7.32 -1.51 -19.39
CA ASP A 96 -5.87 -1.34 -19.24
C ASP A 96 -5.12 -1.04 -20.56
N GLU A 97 -5.84 -0.85 -21.68
CA GLU A 97 -5.26 -0.66 -23.02
C GLU A 97 -4.19 0.43 -23.09
N ARG A 98 -4.37 1.53 -22.32
CA ARG A 98 -3.37 2.61 -22.28
C ARG A 98 -2.06 2.15 -21.63
N THR A 99 -2.14 1.39 -20.56
CA THR A 99 -0.97 0.78 -19.90
C THR A 99 -0.31 -0.24 -20.82
N GLN A 100 -1.11 -1.09 -21.47
CA GLN A 100 -0.61 -2.09 -22.42
C GLN A 100 0.10 -1.44 -23.62
N ARG A 101 -0.39 -0.30 -24.10
CA ARG A 101 0.28 0.45 -25.18
C ARG A 101 1.64 0.98 -24.73
N LEU A 102 1.71 1.58 -23.54
CA LEU A 102 2.98 2.05 -22.98
C LEU A 102 3.98 0.88 -22.81
N LEU A 103 3.52 -0.25 -22.29
CA LEU A 103 4.39 -1.42 -22.11
C LEU A 103 4.92 -1.93 -23.45
N LYS A 104 4.11 -1.96 -24.51
CA LYS A 104 4.56 -2.33 -25.86
C LYS A 104 5.65 -1.40 -26.38
N GLU A 105 5.56 -0.10 -26.12
CA GLU A 105 6.59 0.88 -26.50
C GLU A 105 7.92 0.60 -25.77
N TYR A 106 7.87 0.27 -24.46
CA TYR A 106 9.07 -0.10 -23.69
C TYR A 106 9.63 -1.46 -24.10
N VAL A 107 8.81 -2.46 -24.42
CA VAL A 107 9.25 -3.73 -24.97
C VAL A 107 9.98 -3.50 -26.30
N ALA A 108 9.41 -2.72 -27.22
CA ALA A 108 10.05 -2.37 -28.49
C ALA A 108 11.38 -1.62 -28.30
N SER A 109 11.50 -0.75 -27.30
CA SER A 109 12.76 -0.09 -26.98
C SER A 109 13.84 -1.07 -26.49
N LEU A 110 13.46 -2.08 -25.69
CA LEU A 110 14.37 -3.14 -25.27
C LEU A 110 14.73 -4.12 -26.40
N GLU A 111 13.84 -4.33 -27.37
CA GLU A 111 14.15 -5.08 -28.60
C GLU A 111 15.20 -4.36 -29.45
N ALA A 112 15.08 -3.04 -29.55
CA ALA A 112 15.99 -2.19 -30.33
C ALA A 112 17.37 -2.01 -29.65
N ASP A 113 17.47 -2.18 -28.31
CA ASP A 113 18.71 -2.03 -27.55
C ASP A 113 19.02 -3.33 -26.75
N PRO A 114 19.76 -4.28 -27.36
CA PRO A 114 20.11 -5.54 -26.70
C PRO A 114 20.98 -5.39 -25.45
N GLU A 115 21.79 -4.33 -25.35
CA GLU A 115 22.64 -4.09 -24.19
C GLU A 115 21.79 -3.61 -22.99
N LEU A 116 20.92 -2.64 -23.21
CA LEU A 116 19.95 -2.19 -22.21
C LEU A 116 19.05 -3.35 -21.78
N ARG A 117 18.54 -4.13 -22.73
CA ARG A 117 17.73 -5.32 -22.44
C ARG A 117 18.45 -6.29 -21.52
N ARG A 118 19.71 -6.65 -21.85
CA ARG A 118 20.51 -7.54 -21.02
C ARG A 118 20.67 -6.97 -19.61
N LYS A 119 21.03 -5.71 -19.47
CA LYS A 119 21.19 -5.03 -18.18
C LYS A 119 19.90 -5.11 -17.34
N VAL A 120 18.76 -4.82 -17.93
CA VAL A 120 17.46 -4.86 -17.25
C VAL A 120 17.10 -6.30 -16.83
N VAL A 121 17.26 -7.27 -17.72
CA VAL A 121 16.97 -8.68 -17.43
C VAL A 121 17.91 -9.23 -16.35
N ASP A 122 19.21 -8.96 -16.43
CA ASP A 122 20.19 -9.38 -15.43
C ASP A 122 19.87 -8.79 -14.05
N GLU A 123 19.47 -7.52 -14.00
CA GLU A 123 19.05 -6.88 -12.74
C GLU A 123 17.80 -7.54 -12.15
N ILE A 124 16.79 -7.85 -12.98
CA ILE A 124 15.61 -8.59 -12.55
C ILE A 124 16.02 -9.97 -12.02
N GLN A 125 16.76 -10.73 -12.80
CA GLN A 125 17.20 -12.10 -12.45
C GLN A 125 18.04 -12.15 -11.17
N SER A 126 18.87 -11.14 -10.92
CA SER A 126 19.72 -11.08 -9.72
C SER A 126 18.95 -11.10 -8.40
N ARG A 127 17.65 -10.80 -8.45
CA ARG A 127 16.76 -10.75 -7.29
C ARG A 127 16.06 -12.07 -6.98
N TYR A 128 15.99 -12.97 -7.96
CA TYR A 128 15.32 -14.26 -7.78
C TYR A 128 16.14 -15.23 -6.92
N GLY A 129 15.49 -16.27 -6.40
CA GLY A 129 16.10 -17.26 -5.51
C GLY A 129 16.43 -16.71 -4.11
N LYS A 130 15.93 -15.55 -3.74
CA LYS A 130 16.22 -14.91 -2.44
C LYS A 130 14.99 -14.93 -1.53
N CYS A 131 15.11 -15.65 -0.42
CA CYS A 131 14.09 -15.65 0.64
C CYS A 131 14.10 -14.36 1.47
N SER A 132 12.98 -14.04 2.09
CA SER A 132 12.87 -12.98 3.08
C SER A 132 13.74 -13.26 4.31
N LEU A 133 14.45 -12.24 4.80
CA LEU A 133 15.24 -12.34 6.03
C LEU A 133 14.34 -12.61 7.23
N ILE A 134 13.17 -11.98 7.30
CA ILE A 134 12.17 -12.21 8.36
C ILE A 134 11.76 -13.68 8.38
N LYS A 135 11.32 -14.22 7.22
CA LYS A 135 10.91 -15.64 7.15
C LYS A 135 12.03 -16.61 7.50
N SER A 136 13.25 -16.30 7.10
CA SER A 136 14.40 -17.16 7.41
C SER A 136 14.85 -17.08 8.86
N THR A 137 14.72 -15.91 9.51
CA THR A 137 15.07 -15.70 10.92
C THR A 137 14.00 -16.29 11.86
N PHE A 138 12.72 -16.13 11.52
CA PHE A 138 11.58 -16.51 12.39
C PHE A 138 10.83 -17.75 11.88
N LYS A 139 11.56 -18.78 11.48
CA LYS A 139 10.94 -20.03 11.02
C LYS A 139 10.03 -20.65 12.08
N GLY A 140 8.79 -20.97 11.68
CA GLY A 140 7.84 -21.70 12.53
C GLY A 140 7.13 -20.87 13.60
N VAL A 141 7.28 -19.53 13.57
CA VAL A 141 6.61 -18.62 14.52
C VAL A 141 5.13 -18.40 14.21
N GLY A 142 4.72 -18.63 12.96
CA GLY A 142 3.37 -18.38 12.49
C GLY A 142 2.34 -19.45 12.87
N GLU A 143 1.09 -19.16 12.55
CA GLU A 143 -0.05 -20.06 12.75
C GLU A 143 -0.04 -21.23 11.75
N LYS A 144 -0.58 -22.38 12.14
CA LYS A 144 -0.70 -23.54 11.25
C LYS A 144 -1.70 -23.32 10.11
N VAL A 145 -2.76 -22.56 10.38
CA VAL A 145 -3.78 -22.21 9.38
C VAL A 145 -3.58 -20.76 8.97
N PRO A 146 -3.18 -20.50 7.72
CA PRO A 146 -2.90 -19.13 7.27
C PRO A 146 -4.18 -18.29 7.22
N ARG A 147 -4.11 -17.10 7.81
CA ARG A 147 -5.13 -16.06 7.73
C ARG A 147 -4.46 -14.73 7.43
N THR A 148 -5.25 -13.75 7.05
CA THR A 148 -4.77 -12.37 6.95
C THR A 148 -4.95 -11.67 8.29
N GLY A 149 -3.85 -11.41 8.99
CA GLY A 149 -3.85 -10.52 10.15
C GLY A 149 -3.90 -9.06 9.70
N VAL A 150 -4.54 -8.21 10.50
CA VAL A 150 -4.61 -6.76 10.26
C VAL A 150 -4.33 -6.02 11.54
N LEU A 151 -3.41 -5.08 11.47
CA LEU A 151 -3.19 -4.08 12.52
C LEU A 151 -3.36 -2.69 11.93
N GLU A 152 -4.02 -1.83 12.67
CA GLU A 152 -4.19 -0.43 12.32
C GLU A 152 -3.44 0.44 13.30
N MET A 153 -2.71 1.41 12.77
CA MET A 153 -2.06 2.46 13.55
C MET A 153 -2.19 3.81 12.84
N ASN A 154 -2.17 4.88 13.61
CA ASN A 154 -2.20 6.22 13.03
C ASN A 154 -1.36 7.20 13.88
N LEU A 155 -0.83 8.22 13.20
CA LEU A 155 -0.34 9.42 13.86
C LEU A 155 -1.51 10.38 14.08
N ASP A 156 -1.51 11.06 15.21
CA ASP A 156 -2.38 12.22 15.44
C ASP A 156 -2.09 13.35 14.43
N THR A 157 -2.96 14.34 14.40
CA THR A 157 -2.85 15.47 13.47
C THR A 157 -1.53 16.23 13.63
N ASP A 158 -1.14 16.55 14.87
CA ASP A 158 0.06 17.34 15.14
C ASP A 158 1.32 16.60 14.72
N SER A 159 1.45 15.33 15.11
CA SER A 159 2.55 14.47 14.72
C SER A 159 2.61 14.28 13.19
N THR A 160 1.45 14.14 12.54
CA THR A 160 1.36 14.01 11.08
C THR A 160 1.88 15.27 10.37
N VAL A 161 1.39 16.44 10.80
CA VAL A 161 1.81 17.74 10.24
C VAL A 161 3.30 17.97 10.49
N ALA A 162 3.78 17.70 11.69
CA ALA A 162 5.21 17.81 12.02
C ALA A 162 6.06 16.91 11.14
N PHE A 163 5.66 15.64 10.95
CA PHE A 163 6.38 14.70 10.09
C PHE A 163 6.43 15.15 8.64
N ILE A 164 5.31 15.59 8.07
CA ILE A 164 5.25 16.11 6.69
C ILE A 164 6.18 17.34 6.55
N LYS A 165 6.12 18.27 7.52
CA LYS A 165 6.97 19.46 7.53
C LYS A 165 8.46 19.10 7.61
N ARG A 166 8.80 18.15 8.48
CA ARG A 166 10.18 17.70 8.63
C ARG A 166 10.69 17.01 7.37
N CYS A 167 9.94 16.13 6.74
CA CYS A 167 10.30 15.53 5.45
C CYS A 167 10.64 16.57 4.40
N ARG A 168 9.85 17.65 4.30
CA ARG A 168 10.10 18.75 3.36
C ARG A 168 11.41 19.48 3.70
N ALA A 169 11.66 19.75 4.97
CA ALA A 169 12.90 20.42 5.42
C ALA A 169 14.15 19.57 5.13
N GLU A 170 14.03 18.24 5.21
CA GLU A 170 15.12 17.29 4.92
C GLU A 170 15.25 16.94 3.41
N GLY A 171 14.41 17.51 2.55
CA GLY A 171 14.45 17.28 1.10
C GLY A 171 14.01 15.86 0.69
N VAL A 172 13.20 15.18 1.49
CA VAL A 172 12.71 13.83 1.21
C VAL A 172 11.19 13.80 1.12
N THR A 173 10.64 12.77 0.45
CA THR A 173 9.20 12.54 0.48
C THR A 173 8.78 11.83 1.77
N VAL A 174 7.52 12.00 2.19
CA VAL A 174 6.92 11.21 3.28
C VAL A 174 7.08 9.72 3.02
N ASN A 175 6.92 9.29 1.76
CA ASN A 175 7.09 7.89 1.38
C ASN A 175 8.51 7.40 1.66
N SER A 176 9.54 8.17 1.26
CA SER A 176 10.94 7.77 1.46
C SER A 176 11.33 7.71 2.94
N ALA A 177 10.89 8.69 3.73
CA ALA A 177 11.12 8.69 5.17
C ALA A 177 10.38 7.53 5.87
N PHE A 178 9.16 7.23 5.42
CA PHE A 178 8.40 6.09 5.91
C PHE A 178 9.08 4.75 5.59
N ILE A 179 9.58 4.57 4.36
CA ILE A 179 10.35 3.37 3.96
C ILE A 179 11.62 3.25 4.81
N ALA A 180 12.32 4.35 5.08
CA ALA A 180 13.48 4.34 5.96
C ALA A 180 13.11 3.86 7.38
N ALA A 181 12.06 4.42 7.99
CA ALA A 181 11.58 3.99 9.31
C ALA A 181 11.16 2.50 9.31
N THR A 182 10.49 2.06 8.25
CA THR A 182 10.08 0.66 8.09
C THR A 182 11.29 -0.27 7.96
N SER A 183 12.29 0.09 7.16
CA SER A 183 13.51 -0.72 6.98
C SER A 183 14.28 -0.86 8.29
N VAL A 184 14.38 0.20 9.07
CA VAL A 184 15.01 0.14 10.41
C VAL A 184 14.23 -0.75 11.35
N SER A 185 12.90 -0.68 11.34
CA SER A 185 12.05 -1.54 12.19
C SER A 185 12.16 -3.01 11.81
N VAL A 186 12.40 -3.33 10.52
CA VAL A 186 12.74 -4.69 10.10
C VAL A 186 14.09 -5.10 10.70
N VAL A 187 15.11 -4.25 10.64
CA VAL A 187 16.44 -4.53 11.22
C VAL A 187 16.34 -4.76 12.74
N ASP A 188 15.57 -3.91 13.46
CA ASP A 188 15.36 -4.09 14.88
C ASP A 188 14.78 -5.48 15.19
N LEU A 189 13.79 -5.94 14.43
CA LEU A 189 13.24 -7.30 14.57
C LEU A 189 14.26 -8.39 14.25
N LEU A 190 15.05 -8.24 13.18
CA LEU A 190 16.06 -9.23 12.79
C LEU A 190 17.14 -9.38 13.87
N VAL A 191 17.59 -8.28 14.47
CA VAL A 191 18.53 -8.27 15.60
C VAL A 191 17.94 -8.99 16.81
N ASP A 192 16.67 -8.69 17.15
CA ASP A 192 15.97 -9.39 18.24
C ASP A 192 15.81 -10.89 17.97
N GLY A 193 15.71 -11.28 16.70
CA GLY A 193 15.69 -12.66 16.25
C GLY A 193 17.08 -13.32 16.20
N GLY A 194 18.13 -12.61 16.61
CA GLY A 194 19.50 -13.11 16.67
C GLY A 194 20.29 -13.02 15.37
N LEU A 195 19.76 -12.36 14.33
CA LEU A 195 20.51 -12.12 13.08
C LEU A 195 21.35 -10.84 13.25
N GLU A 196 22.64 -11.04 13.58
CA GLU A 196 23.56 -9.93 13.82
C GLU A 196 24.44 -9.63 12.62
N GLN A 197 24.27 -8.47 12.01
CA GLN A 197 25.06 -7.94 10.89
C GLN A 197 25.27 -6.43 11.09
N ASP A 198 26.31 -5.87 10.48
CA ASP A 198 26.53 -4.41 10.51
C ASP A 198 25.57 -3.67 9.58
N THR A 199 25.18 -4.32 8.49
CA THR A 199 24.29 -3.79 7.45
C THR A 199 23.39 -4.88 6.90
N TYR A 200 22.13 -4.54 6.61
CA TYR A 200 21.12 -5.45 6.09
C TYR A 200 20.60 -4.96 4.73
N ASP A 201 20.51 -5.84 3.77
CA ASP A 201 19.85 -5.57 2.48
C ASP A 201 18.33 -5.79 2.65
N ILE A 202 17.64 -4.75 3.09
CA ILE A 202 16.19 -4.79 3.28
C ILE A 202 15.50 -4.59 1.94
N ARG A 203 14.79 -5.62 1.50
CA ARG A 203 14.05 -5.64 0.24
C ARG A 203 12.61 -5.22 0.46
N SER A 204 12.19 -4.21 -0.29
CA SER A 204 10.82 -3.71 -0.30
C SER A 204 10.28 -3.63 -1.71
N ASP A 205 8.98 -3.64 -1.82
CA ASP A 205 8.29 -3.51 -3.08
C ASP A 205 7.24 -2.39 -3.04
N HIS A 206 7.05 -1.72 -4.17
CA HIS A 206 6.24 -0.52 -4.24
C HIS A 206 5.22 -0.61 -5.37
N VAL A 207 3.95 -0.52 -4.99
CA VAL A 207 2.85 -0.49 -5.96
C VAL A 207 2.67 0.93 -6.52
N LEU A 208 2.55 1.02 -7.82
CA LEU A 208 2.46 2.29 -8.54
C LEU A 208 1.16 2.40 -9.33
N ASN A 209 0.58 3.60 -9.32
CA ASN A 209 -0.59 3.91 -10.13
C ASN A 209 -0.14 4.23 -11.57
N ALA A 210 -0.51 3.37 -12.53
CA ALA A 210 -0.15 3.52 -13.94
C ALA A 210 -0.71 4.79 -14.59
N ARG A 211 -1.81 5.35 -14.05
CA ARG A 211 -2.43 6.57 -14.59
C ARG A 211 -1.47 7.76 -14.61
N ARG A 212 -0.45 7.76 -13.76
CA ARG A 212 0.58 8.82 -13.75
C ARG A 212 1.41 8.91 -15.04
N TYR A 213 1.43 7.85 -15.83
CA TYR A 213 2.13 7.78 -17.12
C TYR A 213 1.20 8.04 -18.31
N TRP A 214 -0.10 8.20 -18.07
CA TRP A 214 -1.05 8.48 -19.13
C TRP A 214 -1.13 9.97 -19.43
N SER A 215 -1.36 10.31 -20.69
CA SER A 215 -1.61 11.69 -21.11
C SER A 215 -3.05 12.12 -20.78
N GLY A 216 -3.25 13.40 -20.53
CA GLY A 216 -4.54 14.01 -20.26
C GLY A 216 -5.03 13.84 -18.83
N ASP A 217 -6.24 14.34 -18.57
CA ASP A 217 -6.88 14.21 -17.26
C ASP A 217 -7.38 12.78 -17.03
N THR A 218 -6.88 12.16 -15.98
CA THR A 218 -7.25 10.80 -15.58
C THR A 218 -8.15 10.77 -14.33
N SER A 219 -8.58 11.96 -13.89
CA SER A 219 -9.29 12.14 -12.62
C SER A 219 -10.59 11.36 -12.54
N GLN A 220 -11.24 11.05 -13.64
CA GLN A 220 -12.51 10.33 -13.71
C GLN A 220 -12.35 8.81 -13.98
N TYR A 221 -11.13 8.32 -14.20
CA TYR A 221 -10.94 6.93 -14.63
C TYR A 221 -10.91 5.95 -13.47
N LEU A 222 -11.81 4.97 -13.52
CA LEU A 222 -11.91 3.82 -12.63
C LEU A 222 -11.34 2.58 -13.31
N GLY A 223 -11.01 1.57 -12.52
CA GLY A 223 -10.46 0.29 -12.97
C GLY A 223 -9.22 -0.12 -12.18
N CYS A 224 -8.61 -1.23 -12.55
CA CYS A 224 -7.34 -1.68 -11.98
C CYS A 224 -6.18 -1.24 -12.88
N HIS A 225 -5.49 -0.18 -12.51
CA HIS A 225 -4.42 0.42 -13.30
C HIS A 225 -3.14 0.52 -12.44
N LEU A 226 -2.64 -0.64 -12.07
CA LEU A 226 -1.38 -0.77 -11.36
C LEU A 226 -0.26 -1.09 -12.34
N LEU A 227 0.91 -0.52 -12.12
CA LEU A 227 2.15 -1.11 -12.60
C LEU A 227 2.62 -2.12 -11.58
N PRO A 228 3.21 -3.22 -12.08
CA PRO A 228 3.82 -4.18 -11.19
C PRO A 228 4.86 -3.53 -10.29
N LEU A 229 5.15 -4.25 -9.31
CA LEU A 229 5.97 -3.94 -8.17
C LEU A 229 7.36 -3.42 -8.59
N LEU A 230 7.75 -2.27 -8.03
CA LEU A 230 9.09 -1.72 -8.16
C LEU A 230 9.93 -2.15 -6.97
N PRO A 231 10.79 -3.15 -7.11
CA PRO A 231 11.62 -3.61 -6.01
C PRO A 231 12.75 -2.63 -5.72
N VAL A 232 12.93 -2.37 -4.44
CA VAL A 232 13.99 -1.52 -3.91
C VAL A 232 14.76 -2.28 -2.83
N VAL A 233 16.07 -2.15 -2.82
CA VAL A 233 16.94 -2.69 -1.77
C VAL A 233 17.54 -1.52 -1.00
N ALA A 234 17.17 -1.40 0.27
CA ALA A 234 17.74 -0.42 1.16
C ALA A 234 18.86 -1.05 2.00
N LYS A 235 20.10 -0.62 1.80
CA LYS A 235 21.23 -1.00 2.65
C LYS A 235 21.08 -0.32 4.00
N THR A 236 20.46 -1.01 4.94
CA THR A 236 20.04 -0.47 6.23
C THR A 236 21.10 -0.81 7.29
N PRO A 237 21.77 0.18 7.90
CA PRO A 237 22.74 -0.08 8.96
C PRO A 237 22.04 -0.54 10.25
N ARG A 238 22.73 -1.35 11.05
CA ARG A 238 22.26 -1.82 12.36
C ARG A 238 21.95 -0.65 13.30
N ASN A 239 22.77 0.38 13.26
CA ASN A 239 22.61 1.55 14.14
C ASN A 239 22.51 2.84 13.31
N ILE A 240 21.38 3.53 13.46
CA ILE A 240 21.13 4.81 12.81
C ILE A 240 20.92 5.97 13.80
N THR A 241 21.32 5.77 15.08
CA THR A 241 21.14 6.81 16.10
C THR A 241 21.73 8.15 15.63
N GLY A 242 20.91 9.19 15.62
CA GLY A 242 21.26 10.52 15.14
C GLY A 242 21.44 10.65 13.60
N LYS A 243 21.26 9.56 12.83
CA LYS A 243 21.49 9.53 11.37
C LYS A 243 20.23 9.17 10.56
N PHE A 244 19.06 9.22 11.17
CA PHE A 244 17.82 8.82 10.48
C PHE A 244 17.60 9.59 9.18
N TRP A 245 17.76 10.90 9.18
CA TRP A 245 17.52 11.73 8.00
C TRP A 245 18.59 11.55 6.92
N GLU A 246 19.83 11.24 7.30
CA GLU A 246 20.88 10.86 6.35
C GLU A 246 20.48 9.56 5.63
N PHE A 247 20.03 8.57 6.38
CA PHE A 247 19.52 7.31 5.81
C PHE A 247 18.25 7.52 4.98
N ALA A 248 17.30 8.33 5.43
CA ALA A 248 16.10 8.64 4.67
C ALA A 248 16.41 9.34 3.33
N ARG A 249 17.43 10.20 3.28
CA ARG A 249 17.92 10.80 2.03
C ARG A 249 18.53 9.76 1.10
N SER A 250 19.29 8.78 1.61
CA SER A 250 19.84 7.71 0.76
C SER A 250 18.73 6.84 0.16
N VAL A 251 17.71 6.49 0.96
CA VAL A 251 16.52 5.78 0.46
C VAL A 251 15.77 6.61 -0.59
N HIS A 252 15.65 7.93 -0.36
CA HIS A 252 15.02 8.83 -1.31
C HIS A 252 15.75 8.88 -2.65
N GLN A 253 17.08 8.98 -2.62
CA GLN A 253 17.93 9.01 -3.81
C GLN A 253 17.81 7.70 -4.61
N GLU A 254 17.80 6.55 -3.94
CA GLU A 254 17.65 5.25 -4.59
C GLU A 254 16.28 5.11 -5.27
N LEU A 255 15.21 5.53 -4.59
CA LEU A 255 13.87 5.57 -5.18
C LEU A 255 13.80 6.48 -6.40
N GLN A 256 14.33 7.72 -6.29
CA GLN A 256 14.34 8.68 -7.39
C GLN A 256 15.13 8.18 -8.59
N LYS A 257 16.28 7.56 -8.36
CA LYS A 257 17.09 6.94 -9.41
C LYS A 257 16.28 5.92 -10.19
N LYS A 258 15.62 4.99 -9.48
CA LYS A 258 14.78 3.97 -10.12
C LYS A 258 13.60 4.55 -10.88
N PHE A 259 12.99 5.62 -10.39
CA PHE A 259 11.92 6.32 -11.11
C PHE A 259 12.41 7.03 -12.38
N ASN A 260 13.57 7.73 -12.29
CA ASN A 260 14.12 8.50 -13.41
C ASN A 260 14.64 7.61 -14.53
N GLU A 261 15.10 6.41 -14.24
CA GLU A 261 15.55 5.40 -15.21
C GLU A 261 14.39 4.70 -15.95
N GLY A 262 13.16 5.20 -15.82
CA GLY A 262 11.96 4.56 -16.39
C GLY A 262 11.57 3.26 -15.68
N GLY A 263 12.11 3.08 -14.48
CA GLY A 263 12.18 1.86 -13.73
C GLY A 263 10.94 0.97 -13.74
N PRO A 264 9.72 1.47 -13.39
CA PRO A 264 8.55 0.59 -13.32
C PRO A 264 8.11 0.02 -14.66
N LEU A 265 8.21 0.80 -15.73
CA LEU A 265 7.84 0.36 -17.08
C LEU A 265 8.92 -0.52 -17.71
N LEU A 266 10.20 -0.16 -17.49
CA LEU A 266 11.34 -1.00 -17.92
C LEU A 266 11.37 -2.34 -17.17
N GLU A 267 11.10 -2.34 -15.89
CA GLU A 267 11.01 -3.55 -15.07
C GLU A 267 9.96 -4.51 -15.64
N GLU A 268 8.76 -4.01 -15.94
CA GLU A 268 7.70 -4.83 -16.49
C GLU A 268 8.00 -5.27 -17.93
N ALA A 269 8.52 -4.38 -18.76
CA ALA A 269 8.95 -4.73 -20.11
C ALA A 269 10.10 -5.76 -20.10
N GLY A 270 11.03 -5.65 -19.15
CA GLY A 270 12.12 -6.60 -18.98
C GLY A 270 11.65 -8.02 -18.65
N ARG A 271 10.57 -8.15 -17.85
CA ARG A 271 9.97 -9.46 -17.55
C ARG A 271 9.47 -10.21 -18.79
N HIS A 272 9.07 -9.47 -19.83
CA HIS A 272 8.68 -10.06 -21.11
C HIS A 272 9.81 -10.88 -21.76
N PHE A 273 11.07 -10.52 -21.50
CA PHE A 273 12.25 -11.21 -22.05
C PHE A 273 12.82 -12.28 -21.12
N MET A 274 12.22 -12.49 -19.96
CA MET A 274 12.64 -13.58 -19.09
C MET A 274 12.18 -14.90 -19.69
N SER A 275 13.13 -15.75 -20.08
CA SER A 275 12.81 -17.09 -20.57
C SER A 275 12.22 -17.93 -19.45
N ALA A 276 11.24 -18.77 -19.78
CA ALA A 276 10.75 -19.85 -18.93
C ALA A 276 11.83 -20.96 -18.84
N ASN A 277 13.01 -20.61 -18.31
CA ASN A 277 14.08 -21.58 -18.09
C ASN A 277 13.68 -22.46 -16.91
N THR A 278 13.60 -23.77 -17.13
CA THR A 278 13.14 -24.75 -16.14
C THR A 278 14.03 -24.85 -14.89
N ASP A 279 15.28 -24.37 -14.97
CA ASP A 279 16.25 -24.38 -13.86
C ASP A 279 16.23 -23.04 -13.05
N PHE A 280 15.34 -22.13 -13.38
CA PHE A 280 15.25 -20.85 -12.75
C PHE A 280 14.31 -20.90 -11.54
N ASP A 281 14.82 -20.57 -10.34
CA ASP A 281 14.00 -20.42 -9.15
C ASP A 281 13.26 -19.07 -9.21
N PRO A 282 11.94 -19.07 -9.48
CA PRO A 282 11.16 -17.84 -9.59
C PRO A 282 10.85 -17.22 -8.24
N THR A 283 11.29 -17.82 -7.14
CA THR A 283 11.04 -17.32 -5.81
C THR A 283 11.69 -15.97 -5.62
N PHE A 284 10.88 -14.96 -5.38
CA PHE A 284 11.33 -13.64 -5.02
C PHE A 284 10.46 -13.13 -3.87
N GLU A 285 11.08 -13.00 -2.71
CA GLU A 285 10.38 -12.54 -1.51
C GLU A 285 10.96 -11.22 -1.02
N TYR A 286 10.07 -10.35 -0.55
CA TYR A 286 10.45 -9.07 0.07
C TYR A 286 10.14 -9.10 1.57
N GLU A 287 10.77 -8.20 2.30
CA GLU A 287 10.43 -8.00 3.70
C GLU A 287 9.05 -7.36 3.80
N PHE A 288 8.79 -6.33 2.98
CA PHE A 288 7.50 -5.64 2.98
C PHE A 288 7.15 -5.05 1.60
N CYS A 289 5.86 -4.88 1.39
CA CYS A 289 5.30 -4.12 0.28
C CYS A 289 4.65 -2.84 0.81
N VAL A 290 4.83 -1.71 0.12
CA VAL A 290 4.21 -0.43 0.48
C VAL A 290 3.31 0.06 -0.65
N THR A 291 2.07 0.38 -0.29
CA THR A 291 1.14 1.11 -1.15
C THR A 291 0.74 2.41 -0.46
N ASN A 292 1.43 3.50 -0.82
CA ASN A 292 1.18 4.83 -0.26
C ASN A 292 0.37 5.67 -1.25
N MET A 293 -0.81 6.10 -0.82
CA MET A 293 -1.70 6.93 -1.64
C MET A 293 -1.56 8.44 -1.35
N GLY A 294 -0.72 8.82 -0.39
CA GLY A 294 -0.62 10.22 0.02
C GLY A 294 -1.92 10.74 0.67
N ASN A 295 -2.24 12.01 0.44
CA ASN A 295 -3.49 12.58 0.91
C ASN A 295 -4.66 12.15 0.02
N VAL A 296 -5.63 11.42 0.58
CA VAL A 296 -6.77 10.87 -0.16
C VAL A 296 -8.03 11.76 -0.12
N THR A 297 -7.96 12.95 0.49
CA THR A 297 -9.12 13.85 0.60
C THR A 297 -9.70 14.25 -0.76
N SER A 298 -8.87 14.31 -1.81
CA SER A 298 -9.34 14.56 -3.19
C SER A 298 -10.06 13.37 -3.83
N LEU A 299 -9.86 12.16 -3.31
CA LEU A 299 -10.48 10.92 -3.80
C LEU A 299 -11.70 10.54 -2.98
N MET A 300 -11.63 10.79 -1.66
CA MET A 300 -12.67 10.48 -0.70
C MET A 300 -13.02 11.74 0.08
N THR A 301 -14.22 12.24 -0.13
CA THR A 301 -14.72 13.41 0.63
C THR A 301 -14.84 13.09 2.12
N GLU A 302 -14.62 14.11 2.94
CA GLU A 302 -14.85 14.01 4.39
C GLU A 302 -16.34 13.98 4.75
N GLY A 303 -17.22 14.33 3.81
CA GLY A 303 -18.66 14.36 3.99
C GLY A 303 -19.23 15.77 3.91
N GLY A 304 -20.47 15.91 4.32
CA GLY A 304 -21.25 17.14 4.28
C GLY A 304 -22.09 17.35 5.53
N ASP A 305 -23.28 17.90 5.34
CA ASP A 305 -24.18 18.25 6.44
C ASP A 305 -24.94 17.08 7.05
N ASN A 306 -25.09 15.98 6.33
CA ASN A 306 -25.87 14.81 6.73
C ASN A 306 -25.01 13.58 7.03
N VAL A 307 -23.84 13.46 6.39
CA VAL A 307 -22.92 12.35 6.54
C VAL A 307 -21.50 12.84 6.71
N GLN A 308 -20.77 12.23 7.65
CA GLN A 308 -19.35 12.47 7.86
C GLN A 308 -18.57 11.14 7.81
N ALA A 309 -17.60 11.04 6.93
CA ALA A 309 -16.62 9.94 6.94
C ALA A 309 -15.59 10.24 8.03
N LEU A 310 -15.65 9.51 9.13
CA LEU A 310 -14.74 9.73 10.28
C LEU A 310 -13.37 9.13 10.04
N HIS A 311 -13.34 7.97 9.40
CA HIS A 311 -12.16 7.16 9.25
C HIS A 311 -12.27 6.24 8.03
N VAL A 312 -11.15 5.93 7.41
CA VAL A 312 -11.06 4.97 6.32
C VAL A 312 -9.77 4.17 6.45
N ILE A 313 -9.87 2.86 6.30
CA ILE A 313 -8.71 1.98 6.19
C ILE A 313 -8.80 1.15 4.92
N ARG A 314 -7.65 0.77 4.41
CA ARG A 314 -7.53 -0.17 3.29
C ARG A 314 -6.85 -1.43 3.79
N THR A 315 -7.29 -2.57 3.34
CA THR A 315 -6.67 -3.86 3.63
C THR A 315 -6.56 -4.69 2.37
N VAL A 316 -5.66 -5.65 2.35
CA VAL A 316 -5.52 -6.62 1.25
C VAL A 316 -5.39 -8.02 1.83
N ALA A 317 -5.99 -9.01 1.17
CA ALA A 317 -5.83 -10.41 1.54
C ALA A 317 -4.40 -10.88 1.25
N MET A 318 -3.76 -11.51 2.23
CA MET A 318 -2.34 -11.88 2.17
C MET A 318 -2.07 -13.33 1.75
N ASN A 319 -3.10 -14.08 1.39
CA ASN A 319 -2.98 -15.52 1.14
C ASN A 319 -2.07 -15.88 -0.06
N THR A 320 -1.86 -14.94 -0.98
CA THR A 320 -1.09 -15.15 -2.21
C THR A 320 -0.01 -14.10 -2.46
N VAL A 321 0.21 -13.21 -1.51
CA VAL A 321 1.19 -12.11 -1.67
C VAL A 321 2.59 -12.56 -1.23
N PRO A 322 3.64 -12.34 -2.05
CA PRO A 322 4.98 -12.86 -1.80
C PRO A 322 5.81 -11.99 -0.83
N CYS A 323 5.18 -11.24 0.06
CA CYS A 323 5.85 -10.46 1.09
C CYS A 323 5.39 -10.85 2.49
N THR A 324 6.21 -10.52 3.49
CA THR A 324 5.88 -10.77 4.90
C THR A 324 4.82 -9.78 5.38
N TRP A 325 4.99 -8.50 5.02
CA TRP A 325 4.15 -7.38 5.43
C TRP A 325 3.65 -6.62 4.20
N SER A 326 2.36 -6.31 4.16
CA SER A 326 1.81 -5.35 3.21
C SER A 326 1.31 -4.13 3.98
N ILE A 327 1.88 -2.98 3.67
CA ILE A 327 1.65 -1.71 4.36
C ILE A 327 0.81 -0.81 3.45
N LEU A 328 -0.39 -0.48 3.90
CA LEU A 328 -1.31 0.40 3.21
C LEU A 328 -1.34 1.75 3.93
N LEU A 329 -0.68 2.74 3.34
CA LEU A 329 -0.46 4.06 3.93
C LEU A 329 -1.26 5.13 3.18
N HIS A 330 -1.84 6.07 3.91
CA HIS A 330 -2.47 7.27 3.35
C HIS A 330 -2.69 8.32 4.46
N THR A 331 -3.02 9.53 4.04
CA THR A 331 -3.44 10.60 4.96
C THR A 331 -4.91 10.92 4.68
N PHE A 332 -5.72 10.91 5.73
CA PHE A 332 -7.11 11.32 5.71
C PHE A 332 -7.42 12.14 6.96
N ARG A 333 -8.17 13.24 6.82
CA ARG A 333 -8.44 14.20 7.93
C ARG A 333 -7.17 14.57 8.70
N SER A 334 -6.12 14.94 7.94
CA SER A 334 -4.81 15.34 8.48
C SER A 334 -4.12 14.30 9.38
N ARG A 335 -4.55 13.05 9.38
CA ARG A 335 -3.95 11.94 10.14
C ARG A 335 -3.30 10.95 9.19
N LEU A 336 -2.06 10.58 9.46
CA LEU A 336 -1.38 9.50 8.74
C LEU A 336 -1.88 8.16 9.26
N ILE A 337 -2.51 7.38 8.40
CA ILE A 337 -3.14 6.10 8.72
C ILE A 337 -2.36 4.99 8.06
N LEU A 338 -1.98 4.00 8.84
CA LEU A 338 -1.31 2.78 8.43
C LEU A 338 -2.22 1.58 8.73
N ALA A 339 -2.50 0.77 7.72
CA ALA A 339 -2.98 -0.58 7.91
C ALA A 339 -1.88 -1.56 7.51
N LEU A 340 -1.42 -2.36 8.47
CA LEU A 340 -0.53 -3.49 8.22
C LEU A 340 -1.38 -4.73 7.98
N THR A 341 -1.19 -5.37 6.84
CA THR A 341 -1.75 -6.71 6.59
C THR A 341 -0.61 -7.71 6.48
N TYR A 342 -0.80 -8.90 7.04
CA TYR A 342 0.22 -9.94 7.06
C TYR A 342 -0.38 -11.34 7.02
N ASN A 343 0.39 -12.30 6.51
CA ASN A 343 0.01 -13.70 6.56
C ASN A 343 0.39 -14.29 7.92
N THR A 344 -0.60 -14.73 8.71
CA THR A 344 -0.38 -15.25 10.06
C THR A 344 0.45 -16.53 10.09
N SER A 345 0.64 -17.22 8.96
CA SER A 345 1.56 -18.37 8.88
C SER A 345 3.03 -17.99 8.83
N ASN A 346 3.36 -16.74 8.48
CA ASN A 346 4.74 -16.25 8.41
C ASN A 346 5.19 -15.61 9.72
N VAL A 347 4.29 -14.87 10.35
CA VAL A 347 4.56 -14.08 11.56
C VAL A 347 3.32 -14.06 12.47
N ASN A 348 3.53 -13.93 13.77
CA ASN A 348 2.43 -13.81 14.73
C ASN A 348 2.03 -12.34 14.98
N SER A 349 0.94 -12.14 15.71
CA SER A 349 0.41 -10.79 15.99
C SER A 349 1.32 -9.95 16.88
N GLU A 350 2.09 -10.57 17.76
CA GLU A 350 3.05 -9.88 18.64
C GLU A 350 4.19 -9.26 17.81
N MET A 351 4.75 -10.04 16.89
CA MET A 351 5.77 -9.53 15.95
C MET A 351 5.21 -8.41 15.06
N ALA A 352 3.98 -8.58 14.55
CA ALA A 352 3.33 -7.58 13.74
C ALA A 352 3.13 -6.28 14.52
N LYS A 353 2.71 -6.37 15.78
CA LYS A 353 2.59 -5.21 16.67
C LYS A 353 3.93 -4.56 16.93
N LYS A 354 4.96 -5.32 17.30
CA LYS A 354 6.32 -4.82 17.53
C LYS A 354 6.89 -4.09 16.33
N PHE A 355 6.66 -4.63 15.14
CA PHE A 355 7.04 -4.00 13.88
C PHE A 355 6.37 -2.64 13.67
N CYS A 356 5.04 -2.56 13.85
CA CYS A 356 4.31 -1.30 13.73
C CYS A 356 4.74 -0.27 14.79
N ASP A 357 4.87 -0.70 16.04
CA ASP A 357 5.32 0.16 17.13
C ASP A 357 6.71 0.74 16.83
N GLY A 358 7.61 -0.10 16.26
CA GLY A 358 8.94 0.31 15.83
C GLY A 358 8.91 1.40 14.76
N ILE A 359 8.06 1.26 13.72
CA ILE A 359 7.91 2.27 12.67
C ILE A 359 7.51 3.63 13.28
N PHE A 360 6.48 3.64 14.13
CA PHE A 360 5.98 4.87 14.72
C PHE A 360 6.94 5.47 15.75
N TYR A 361 7.66 4.62 16.49
CA TYR A 361 8.73 5.07 17.36
C TYR A 361 9.82 5.81 16.57
N ARG A 362 10.30 5.23 15.46
CA ARG A 362 11.33 5.86 14.61
C ARG A 362 10.85 7.19 13.99
N ILE A 363 9.60 7.26 13.57
CA ILE A 363 9.02 8.51 13.07
C ILE A 363 8.99 9.57 14.18
N LYS A 364 8.54 9.22 15.38
CA LYS A 364 8.47 10.17 16.51
C LYS A 364 9.83 10.59 17.01
N GLU A 365 10.81 9.67 17.06
CA GLU A 365 12.20 9.98 17.43
C GLU A 365 12.85 10.97 16.43
N ALA A 366 12.43 10.93 15.17
CA ALA A 366 12.95 11.80 14.11
C ALA A 366 12.30 13.20 14.05
N LEU A 367 11.24 13.47 14.83
CA LEU A 367 10.58 14.78 14.91
C LEU A 367 11.30 15.72 15.85
#